data_1153b1573cec895a120bca083b7ee161
#
_entry.id   1153b1573cec895a120bca083b7ee161
#
_cell.length_a   1.000
_cell.length_b   1.000
_cell.length_c   1.000
_cell.angle_alpha   90.00
_cell.angle_beta   90.00
_cell.angle_gamma   90.00
#
_symmetry.space_group_name_H-M   'P 1'
#
loop_
_entity.id
_entity.type
_entity.pdbx_description
1 polymer ?
#
loop_
_entity_poly.entity_id
_entity_poly.type
_entity_poly.pdbx_seq_one_letter_code
_entity_poly.pdbx_strand_id
1 'polypeptide(L)'
;RVVLNGRSPHTAPLEQRGYKFALPGQLQTSELFINVGDFKGLVSIEPKLRPELNSIKATIQLPKYLGRTNTLSKDVRSSSVSVVKGSATTLVARASRNLAAASVNGKPTDPSNDSFSTVPFLIEQNKLIEFQWSDRHGLSGSKPFVLTIEATDDGSPTLICDNFPKRKVMLDSEVLSFTVRARDDFGV
;
A
#
# COMPACT_ATOMS: atom_id res chain seq x y z
N ARG A 1 40.83 17.27 -10.89
CA ARG A 1 40.81 15.85 -11.22
C ARG A 1 40.15 15.09 -10.07
N VAL A 2 39.21 14.23 -10.38
CA VAL A 2 38.60 13.31 -9.40
C VAL A 2 38.79 11.87 -9.86
N VAL A 3 38.95 10.94 -8.91
CA VAL A 3 39.08 9.49 -9.17
C VAL A 3 38.15 8.74 -8.25
N LEU A 4 37.30 7.94 -8.81
CA LEU A 4 36.34 7.11 -8.09
C LEU A 4 36.83 5.66 -8.05
N ASN A 5 37.04 5.09 -6.86
CA ASN A 5 37.51 3.71 -6.65
C ASN A 5 38.68 3.28 -7.53
N GLY A 6 39.66 4.17 -7.76
CA GLY A 6 40.79 3.86 -8.61
C GLY A 6 40.50 3.72 -10.11
N ARG A 7 39.28 4.04 -10.57
CA ARG A 7 38.90 4.04 -11.99
C ARG A 7 39.53 5.22 -12.74
N SER A 8 39.28 5.28 -14.05
CA SER A 8 39.77 6.36 -14.89
C SER A 8 39.42 7.74 -14.30
N PRO A 9 40.40 8.67 -14.24
CA PRO A 9 40.18 9.98 -13.66
C PRO A 9 39.21 10.82 -14.50
N HIS A 10 38.32 11.54 -13.85
CA HIS A 10 37.53 12.58 -14.47
C HIS A 10 38.19 13.93 -14.25
N THR A 11 38.31 14.73 -15.31
CA THR A 11 38.80 16.11 -15.24
C THR A 11 37.67 17.04 -15.65
N ALA A 12 37.58 18.20 -15.01
CA ALA A 12 36.66 19.26 -15.38
C ALA A 12 37.37 20.59 -15.47
N PRO A 13 36.97 21.46 -16.41
CA PRO A 13 37.47 22.83 -16.46
C PRO A 13 36.94 23.63 -15.27
N LEU A 14 37.64 24.70 -14.94
CA LEU A 14 37.22 25.68 -13.95
C LEU A 14 36.08 26.53 -14.56
N GLU A 15 34.87 26.47 -14.00
CA GLU A 15 33.73 27.27 -14.40
C GLU A 15 33.30 28.16 -13.24
N GLN A 16 33.18 29.48 -13.45
CA GLN A 16 32.65 30.43 -12.46
C GLN A 16 33.16 30.22 -11.01
N ARG A 17 34.45 29.96 -10.83
CA ARG A 17 35.11 29.66 -9.54
C ARG A 17 34.77 28.28 -8.94
N GLY A 18 34.28 27.34 -9.74
CA GLY A 18 33.95 25.98 -9.26
C GLY A 18 34.25 24.89 -10.29
N TYR A 19 34.34 23.67 -9.83
CA TYR A 19 34.48 22.48 -10.67
C TYR A 19 33.25 21.64 -10.51
N LYS A 20 32.59 21.28 -11.62
CA LYS A 20 31.39 20.41 -11.61
C LYS A 20 31.74 19.04 -12.17
N PHE A 21 31.43 17.99 -11.42
CA PHE A 21 31.61 16.61 -11.84
C PHE A 21 30.29 15.88 -11.75
N ALA A 22 29.91 15.20 -12.84
CA ALA A 22 28.80 14.24 -12.82
C ALA A 22 29.40 12.84 -12.66
N LEU A 23 29.08 12.18 -11.54
CA LEU A 23 29.50 10.82 -11.28
C LEU A 23 28.34 9.87 -11.56
N PRO A 24 28.60 8.69 -12.12
CA PRO A 24 27.56 7.68 -12.30
C PRO A 24 27.02 7.22 -10.94
N GLY A 25 25.78 6.73 -10.91
CA GLY A 25 25.19 6.14 -9.70
C GLY A 25 26.04 5.01 -9.15
N GLN A 26 26.20 4.98 -7.83
CA GLN A 26 26.97 3.94 -7.13
C GLN A 26 26.01 2.97 -6.45
N LEU A 27 26.31 1.67 -6.51
CA LEU A 27 25.56 0.62 -5.83
C LEU A 27 26.27 0.11 -4.56
N GLN A 28 27.55 0.41 -4.44
CA GLN A 28 28.39 -0.01 -3.31
C GLN A 28 29.13 1.19 -2.74
N THR A 29 29.51 1.11 -1.48
CA THR A 29 30.37 2.10 -0.83
C THR A 29 31.62 2.31 -1.64
N SER A 30 31.99 3.55 -1.87
CA SER A 30 33.10 3.95 -2.74
C SER A 30 33.82 5.16 -2.18
N GLU A 31 35.10 5.29 -2.56
CA GLU A 31 35.96 6.41 -2.18
C GLU A 31 36.20 7.30 -3.39
N LEU A 32 35.98 8.59 -3.21
CA LEU A 32 36.22 9.63 -4.20
C LEU A 32 37.46 10.42 -3.79
N PHE A 33 38.54 10.27 -4.54
CA PHE A 33 39.76 11.08 -4.39
C PHE A 33 39.62 12.35 -5.20
N ILE A 34 39.79 13.49 -4.56
CA ILE A 34 39.69 14.82 -5.17
C ILE A 34 41.07 15.47 -5.15
N ASN A 35 41.58 15.89 -6.32
CA ASN A 35 42.82 16.65 -6.46
C ASN A 35 42.54 17.96 -7.21
N VAL A 36 42.78 19.08 -6.55
CA VAL A 36 42.62 20.43 -7.13
C VAL A 36 43.84 21.26 -6.74
N GLY A 37 44.72 21.49 -7.70
CA GLY A 37 46.03 22.09 -7.41
C GLY A 37 46.78 21.23 -6.40
N ASP A 38 47.19 21.84 -5.29
CA ASP A 38 47.90 21.16 -4.19
C ASP A 38 46.95 20.51 -3.19
N PHE A 39 45.64 20.77 -3.30
CA PHE A 39 44.64 20.18 -2.43
C PHE A 39 44.38 18.72 -2.80
N LYS A 40 44.41 17.84 -1.79
CA LYS A 40 44.04 16.45 -1.90
C LYS A 40 42.96 16.14 -0.86
N GLY A 41 41.84 15.63 -1.29
CA GLY A 41 40.70 15.25 -0.44
C GLY A 41 40.19 13.85 -0.73
N LEU A 42 39.64 13.21 0.30
CA LEU A 42 38.98 11.92 0.22
C LEU A 42 37.55 12.09 0.71
N VAL A 43 36.60 11.63 -0.08
CA VAL A 43 35.15 11.61 0.27
C VAL A 43 34.65 10.18 0.18
N SER A 44 34.10 9.68 1.27
CA SER A 44 33.39 8.40 1.26
C SER A 44 31.97 8.60 0.74
N ILE A 45 31.60 7.79 -0.25
CA ILE A 45 30.25 7.76 -0.84
C ILE A 45 29.56 6.49 -0.38
N GLU A 46 28.50 6.64 0.41
CA GLU A 46 27.67 5.53 0.87
C GLU A 46 26.32 5.57 0.15
N PRO A 47 26.07 4.70 -0.83
CA PRO A 47 24.81 4.69 -1.57
C PRO A 47 23.67 4.18 -0.67
N LYS A 48 22.52 4.83 -0.78
CA LYS A 48 21.29 4.39 -0.13
C LYS A 48 20.26 4.08 -1.20
N LEU A 49 19.66 2.90 -1.15
CA LEU A 49 18.52 2.56 -2.00
C LEU A 49 17.29 3.38 -1.58
N ARG A 50 16.39 3.62 -2.50
CA ARG A 50 15.10 4.26 -2.18
C ARG A 50 14.28 3.38 -1.25
N PRO A 51 13.51 3.96 -0.31
CA PRO A 51 12.61 3.16 0.52
C PRO A 51 11.48 2.58 -0.34
N GLU A 52 11.22 1.30 -0.18
CA GLU A 52 10.14 0.56 -0.86
C GLU A 52 9.03 0.21 0.14
N LEU A 53 7.79 0.02 -0.35
CA LEU A 53 6.71 -0.52 0.46
C LEU A 53 6.80 -2.05 0.52
N ASN A 54 6.99 -2.57 1.72
CA ASN A 54 7.07 -4.02 1.97
C ASN A 54 5.68 -4.65 2.07
N SER A 55 4.73 -3.93 2.67
CA SER A 55 3.35 -4.42 2.82
C SER A 55 2.36 -3.27 2.93
N ILE A 56 1.16 -3.51 2.44
CA ILE A 56 -0.01 -2.69 2.74
C ILE A 56 -1.12 -3.64 3.20
N LYS A 57 -1.68 -3.37 4.36
CA LYS A 57 -2.78 -4.15 4.93
C LYS A 57 -4.04 -3.28 5.03
N ALA A 58 -5.14 -3.80 4.53
CA ALA A 58 -6.46 -3.22 4.73
C ALA A 58 -7.14 -3.93 5.92
N THR A 59 -7.48 -3.18 6.94
CA THR A 59 -8.34 -3.63 8.04
C THR A 59 -9.74 -3.12 7.74
N ILE A 60 -10.67 -4.05 7.49
CA ILE A 60 -12.02 -3.78 7.02
C ILE A 60 -13.00 -4.20 8.09
N GLN A 61 -13.81 -3.27 8.56
CA GLN A 61 -14.95 -3.52 9.43
C GLN A 61 -16.21 -3.51 8.58
N LEU A 62 -16.86 -4.67 8.46
CA LEU A 62 -18.08 -4.83 7.69
C LEU A 62 -19.23 -4.01 8.26
N PRO A 63 -20.25 -3.68 7.44
CA PRO A 63 -21.46 -3.02 7.90
C PRO A 63 -22.18 -3.83 9.00
N LYS A 64 -22.78 -3.13 9.96
CA LYS A 64 -23.42 -3.77 11.13
C LYS A 64 -24.57 -4.72 10.76
N TYR A 65 -25.26 -4.46 9.65
CA TYR A 65 -26.39 -5.29 9.22
C TYR A 65 -25.98 -6.73 8.84
N LEU A 66 -24.69 -6.94 8.49
CA LEU A 66 -24.14 -8.27 8.21
C LEU A 66 -23.94 -9.13 9.48
N GLY A 67 -24.22 -8.60 10.67
CA GLY A 67 -24.11 -9.33 11.92
C GLY A 67 -22.69 -9.77 12.32
N ARG A 68 -21.67 -9.38 11.54
CA ARG A 68 -20.28 -9.74 11.79
C ARG A 68 -19.54 -8.63 12.52
N THR A 69 -19.03 -8.97 13.70
CA THR A 69 -18.23 -8.04 14.53
C THR A 69 -16.75 -8.13 14.27
N ASN A 70 -16.29 -9.20 13.62
CA ASN A 70 -14.88 -9.43 13.35
C ASN A 70 -14.39 -8.53 12.21
N THR A 71 -13.23 -7.90 12.40
CA THR A 71 -12.54 -7.16 11.35
C THR A 71 -11.84 -8.13 10.39
N LEU A 72 -11.95 -7.86 9.10
CA LEU A 72 -11.22 -8.59 8.06
C LEU A 72 -9.88 -7.89 7.79
N SER A 73 -8.81 -8.66 7.71
CA SER A 73 -7.50 -8.15 7.31
C SER A 73 -7.14 -8.72 5.94
N LYS A 74 -6.90 -7.84 4.97
CA LYS A 74 -6.48 -8.20 3.61
C LYS A 74 -5.12 -7.57 3.29
N ASP A 75 -4.23 -8.35 2.67
CA ASP A 75 -3.00 -7.81 2.07
C ASP A 75 -3.35 -7.24 0.69
N VAL A 76 -2.96 -5.99 0.44
CA VAL A 76 -3.37 -5.23 -0.75
C VAL A 76 -2.19 -4.80 -1.63
N ARG A 77 -1.09 -5.53 -1.58
CA ARG A 77 0.09 -5.28 -2.42
C ARG A 77 -0.19 -5.41 -3.93
N SER A 78 -1.26 -6.08 -4.31
CA SER A 78 -1.72 -6.22 -5.71
C SER A 78 -2.30 -4.94 -6.32
N SER A 79 -2.26 -3.82 -5.61
CA SER A 79 -2.79 -2.51 -6.03
C SER A 79 -4.32 -2.45 -6.19
N SER A 80 -5.05 -3.50 -5.86
CA SER A 80 -6.52 -3.49 -5.84
C SER A 80 -7.08 -4.31 -4.69
N VAL A 81 -8.25 -3.93 -4.20
CA VAL A 81 -9.00 -4.66 -3.18
C VAL A 81 -10.50 -4.39 -3.33
N SER A 82 -11.29 -5.46 -3.31
CA SER A 82 -12.75 -5.35 -3.28
C SER A 82 -13.26 -5.33 -1.85
N VAL A 83 -14.13 -4.39 -1.55
CA VAL A 83 -14.69 -4.14 -0.22
C VAL A 83 -16.19 -3.87 -0.34
N VAL A 84 -16.99 -4.46 0.54
CA VAL A 84 -18.45 -4.24 0.57
C VAL A 84 -18.75 -2.78 0.93
N LYS A 85 -19.69 -2.18 0.21
CA LYS A 85 -20.17 -0.81 0.48
C LYS A 85 -20.67 -0.67 1.92
N GLY A 86 -20.44 0.49 2.52
CA GLY A 86 -20.75 0.76 3.92
C GLY A 86 -19.73 0.21 4.92
N SER A 87 -18.68 -0.50 4.47
CA SER A 87 -17.58 -0.93 5.34
C SER A 87 -16.69 0.24 5.74
N ALA A 88 -16.22 0.25 6.99
CA ALA A 88 -15.19 1.14 7.46
C ALA A 88 -13.80 0.50 7.23
N THR A 89 -12.91 1.21 6.54
CA THR A 89 -11.61 0.67 6.15
C THR A 89 -10.49 1.54 6.68
N THR A 90 -9.44 0.90 7.22
CA THR A 90 -8.17 1.52 7.59
C THR A 90 -7.06 0.83 6.81
N LEU A 91 -6.17 1.61 6.22
CA LEU A 91 -5.01 1.10 5.50
C LEU A 91 -3.76 1.37 6.30
N VAL A 92 -2.91 0.35 6.45
CA VAL A 92 -1.60 0.46 7.11
C VAL A 92 -0.54 0.07 6.11
N ALA A 93 0.33 1.01 5.77
CA ALA A 93 1.47 0.81 4.87
C ALA A 93 2.76 0.68 5.69
N ARG A 94 3.63 -0.24 5.31
CA ARG A 94 4.94 -0.44 5.93
C ARG A 94 6.03 -0.40 4.88
N ALA A 95 7.03 0.44 5.12
CA ALA A 95 8.20 0.62 4.26
C ALA A 95 9.39 -0.27 4.69
N SER A 96 10.41 -0.33 3.85
CA SER A 96 11.65 -1.09 4.09
C SER A 96 12.55 -0.49 5.17
N ARG A 97 12.29 0.74 5.60
CA ARG A 97 13.03 1.45 6.65
C ARG A 97 12.22 2.60 7.26
N ASN A 98 12.75 3.19 8.33
CA ASN A 98 12.12 4.31 9.03
C ASN A 98 11.92 5.51 8.11
N LEU A 99 10.73 6.08 8.20
CA LEU A 99 10.28 7.21 7.40
C LEU A 99 10.45 8.53 8.18
N ALA A 100 10.65 9.62 7.46
CA ALA A 100 10.61 10.99 7.99
C ALA A 100 9.27 11.65 7.67
N ALA A 101 8.68 11.34 6.52
CA ALA A 101 7.39 11.88 6.12
C ALA A 101 6.60 10.87 5.29
N ALA A 102 5.28 10.94 5.39
CA ALA A 102 4.36 10.18 4.56
C ALA A 102 3.14 11.05 4.22
N SER A 103 2.47 10.72 3.12
CA SER A 103 1.20 11.33 2.78
C SER A 103 0.25 10.34 2.11
N VAL A 104 -1.03 10.56 2.31
CA VAL A 104 -2.11 9.80 1.69
C VAL A 104 -3.02 10.77 0.95
N ASN A 105 -3.19 10.59 -0.36
CA ASN A 105 -3.91 11.51 -1.24
C ASN A 105 -3.45 12.98 -1.07
N GLY A 106 -2.14 13.20 -0.96
CA GLY A 106 -1.53 14.51 -0.75
C GLY A 106 -1.71 15.10 0.66
N LYS A 107 -2.43 14.42 1.57
CA LYS A 107 -2.56 14.85 2.97
C LYS A 107 -1.42 14.27 3.80
N PRO A 108 -0.67 15.11 4.54
CA PRO A 108 0.38 14.63 5.43
C PRO A 108 -0.16 13.65 6.47
N THR A 109 0.63 12.63 6.77
CA THR A 109 0.35 11.62 7.79
C THR A 109 1.64 11.36 8.56
N ASP A 110 1.58 11.36 9.88
CA ASP A 110 2.76 11.13 10.72
C ASP A 110 3.16 9.65 10.70
N PRO A 111 4.36 9.31 10.21
CA PRO A 111 4.82 7.94 10.22
C PRO A 111 5.27 7.53 11.62
N SER A 112 4.96 6.29 12.00
CA SER A 112 5.51 5.64 13.19
C SER A 112 6.60 4.66 12.75
N ASN A 113 7.86 5.05 12.90
CA ASN A 113 9.02 4.31 12.41
C ASN A 113 8.95 4.03 10.90
N ASP A 114 8.72 2.77 10.53
CA ASP A 114 8.66 2.30 9.15
C ASP A 114 7.23 2.23 8.59
N SER A 115 6.23 2.63 9.38
CA SER A 115 4.81 2.46 9.03
C SER A 115 4.02 3.76 9.15
N PHE A 116 2.94 3.86 8.37
CA PHE A 116 1.95 4.92 8.45
C PHE A 116 0.56 4.39 8.07
N SER A 117 -0.49 5.05 8.55
CA SER A 117 -1.86 4.59 8.37
C SER A 117 -2.79 5.71 7.95
N THR A 118 -3.88 5.33 7.27
CA THR A 118 -4.99 6.26 7.05
C THR A 118 -5.84 6.39 8.30
N VAL A 119 -6.54 7.50 8.44
CA VAL A 119 -7.71 7.53 9.32
C VAL A 119 -8.76 6.56 8.78
N PRO A 120 -9.63 5.97 9.62
CA PRO A 120 -10.74 5.14 9.15
C PRO A 120 -11.66 5.94 8.22
N PHE A 121 -12.08 5.33 7.11
CA PHE A 121 -13.00 5.94 6.14
C PHE A 121 -14.02 4.93 5.62
N LEU A 122 -15.19 5.40 5.26
CA LEU A 122 -16.27 4.58 4.70
C LEU A 122 -16.07 4.37 3.19
N ILE A 123 -16.42 3.16 2.75
CA ILE A 123 -16.42 2.78 1.34
C ILE A 123 -17.86 2.84 0.82
N GLU A 124 -18.19 3.88 0.07
CA GLU A 124 -19.49 4.06 -0.57
C GLU A 124 -19.42 3.85 -2.09
N GLN A 125 -18.25 4.13 -2.66
CA GLN A 125 -17.96 4.03 -4.10
C GLN A 125 -16.49 3.66 -4.31
N ASN A 126 -16.15 3.32 -5.54
CA ASN A 126 -14.76 3.07 -5.93
C ASN A 126 -13.89 4.28 -5.57
N LYS A 127 -12.70 3.99 -5.01
CA LYS A 127 -11.73 5.03 -4.61
C LYS A 127 -10.33 4.66 -5.05
N LEU A 128 -9.56 5.69 -5.43
CA LEU A 128 -8.12 5.60 -5.59
C LEU A 128 -7.46 6.23 -4.37
N ILE A 129 -6.53 5.51 -3.77
CA ILE A 129 -5.75 5.99 -2.63
C ILE A 129 -4.29 6.00 -3.04
N GLU A 130 -3.70 7.17 -3.04
CA GLU A 130 -2.30 7.37 -3.38
C GLU A 130 -1.46 7.51 -2.11
N PHE A 131 -0.36 6.74 -2.04
CA PHE A 131 0.61 6.76 -0.95
C PHE A 131 1.93 7.30 -1.45
N GLN A 132 2.50 8.25 -0.70
CA GLN A 132 3.83 8.78 -0.90
C GLN A 132 4.58 8.76 0.44
N TRP A 133 5.89 8.54 0.39
CA TRP A 133 6.72 8.44 1.58
C TRP A 133 8.16 8.85 1.29
N SER A 134 8.85 9.32 2.32
CA SER A 134 10.28 9.63 2.28
C SER A 134 10.97 9.23 3.56
N ASP A 135 12.23 8.84 3.45
CA ASP A 135 13.06 8.46 4.58
C ASP A 135 13.79 9.67 5.21
N ARG A 136 14.57 9.40 6.27
CA ARG A 136 15.35 10.43 6.97
C ARG A 136 16.49 11.02 6.14
N HIS A 137 16.84 10.44 4.99
CA HIS A 137 17.82 10.94 4.04
C HIS A 137 17.18 11.78 2.94
N GLY A 138 15.87 12.04 2.99
CA GLY A 138 15.12 12.74 1.96
C GLY A 138 14.89 11.91 0.70
N LEU A 139 15.14 10.59 0.75
CA LEU A 139 14.88 9.70 -0.38
C LEU A 139 13.42 9.28 -0.37
N SER A 140 12.71 9.56 -1.45
CA SER A 140 11.34 9.12 -1.65
C SER A 140 11.28 7.76 -2.35
N GLY A 141 10.15 7.09 -2.26
CA GLY A 141 9.85 5.92 -3.10
C GLY A 141 10.06 6.22 -4.58
N SER A 142 10.32 5.20 -5.38
CA SER A 142 10.57 5.37 -6.83
C SER A 142 9.37 5.95 -7.57
N LYS A 143 8.16 5.58 -7.15
CA LYS A 143 6.87 6.08 -7.64
C LYS A 143 5.87 6.09 -6.48
N PRO A 144 4.85 6.95 -6.53
CA PRO A 144 3.70 6.82 -5.63
C PRO A 144 3.06 5.44 -5.80
N PHE A 145 2.59 4.85 -4.71
CA PHE A 145 1.81 3.63 -4.77
C PHE A 145 0.33 4.01 -4.84
N VAL A 146 -0.39 3.50 -5.84
CA VAL A 146 -1.82 3.75 -6.02
C VAL A 146 -2.59 2.46 -5.76
N LEU A 147 -3.49 2.51 -4.78
CA LEU A 147 -4.41 1.43 -4.45
C LEU A 147 -5.79 1.75 -4.99
N THR A 148 -6.35 0.83 -5.77
CA THR A 148 -7.74 0.87 -6.21
C THR A 148 -8.61 0.10 -5.22
N ILE A 149 -9.58 0.78 -4.62
CA ILE A 149 -10.61 0.14 -3.80
C ILE A 149 -11.88 0.04 -4.63
N GLU A 150 -12.31 -1.19 -4.88
CA GLU A 150 -13.54 -1.50 -5.60
C GLU A 150 -14.66 -1.71 -4.58
N ALA A 151 -15.66 -0.83 -4.62
CA ALA A 151 -16.84 -0.93 -3.78
C ALA A 151 -17.81 -1.94 -4.40
N THR A 152 -18.08 -3.04 -3.71
CA THR A 152 -19.01 -4.06 -4.15
C THR A 152 -20.31 -3.98 -3.36
N ASP A 153 -21.44 -4.19 -4.03
CA ASP A 153 -22.71 -4.36 -3.33
C ASP A 153 -22.72 -5.72 -2.63
N ASP A 154 -23.45 -5.80 -1.53
CA ASP A 154 -23.76 -7.05 -0.85
C ASP A 154 -24.73 -7.88 -1.69
N GLY A 155 -24.45 -9.16 -1.84
CA GLY A 155 -25.32 -10.07 -2.57
C GLY A 155 -26.59 -10.37 -1.76
N SER A 156 -27.76 -10.41 -2.43
CA SER A 156 -28.95 -10.85 -1.75
C SER A 156 -28.90 -12.35 -1.42
N PRO A 157 -29.30 -12.78 -0.23
CA PRO A 157 -29.32 -14.19 0.12
C PRO A 157 -30.23 -15.01 -0.82
N THR A 158 -29.80 -16.21 -1.14
CA THR A 158 -30.56 -17.16 -1.94
C THR A 158 -31.28 -18.16 -1.03
N LEU A 159 -32.56 -18.40 -1.29
CA LEU A 159 -33.36 -19.38 -0.59
C LEU A 159 -33.72 -20.52 -1.53
N ILE A 160 -33.49 -21.76 -1.11
CA ILE A 160 -33.85 -22.97 -1.82
C ILE A 160 -34.75 -23.80 -0.91
N CYS A 161 -35.96 -24.13 -1.37
CA CYS A 161 -36.86 -25.04 -0.67
C CYS A 161 -36.69 -26.45 -1.23
N ASP A 162 -36.21 -27.37 -0.40
CA ASP A 162 -36.06 -28.77 -0.79
C ASP A 162 -37.42 -29.50 -0.70
N ASN A 163 -37.73 -30.28 -1.74
CA ASN A 163 -38.92 -31.13 -1.80
C ASN A 163 -40.26 -30.37 -1.62
N PHE A 164 -40.26 -29.08 -1.94
CA PHE A 164 -41.48 -28.29 -1.87
C PHE A 164 -42.14 -28.19 -3.26
N PRO A 165 -43.25 -28.91 -3.51
CA PRO A 165 -43.94 -28.87 -4.79
C PRO A 165 -44.60 -27.50 -4.99
N LYS A 166 -44.65 -26.99 -6.20
CA LYS A 166 -45.30 -25.69 -6.53
C LYS A 166 -46.79 -25.69 -6.18
N ARG A 167 -47.41 -26.86 -6.09
CA ARG A 167 -48.81 -27.04 -5.70
C ARG A 167 -48.94 -28.37 -4.97
N LYS A 168 -49.53 -28.37 -3.79
CA LYS A 168 -49.84 -29.55 -2.99
C LYS A 168 -51.27 -29.41 -2.48
N VAL A 169 -52.08 -30.46 -2.63
CA VAL A 169 -53.41 -30.58 -2.02
C VAL A 169 -53.20 -31.26 -0.68
N MET A 170 -53.80 -30.72 0.37
CA MET A 170 -53.66 -31.22 1.73
C MET A 170 -55.07 -31.30 2.40
N LEU A 171 -55.20 -32.22 3.32
CA LEU A 171 -56.27 -32.23 4.23
C LEU A 171 -56.13 -31.19 5.34
N ASP A 172 -57.24 -30.76 5.96
CA ASP A 172 -57.21 -29.77 7.04
C ASP A 172 -56.44 -30.23 8.30
N SER A 173 -56.27 -31.54 8.47
CA SER A 173 -55.53 -32.18 9.55
C SER A 173 -54.12 -32.54 9.22
N GLU A 174 -53.69 -32.28 7.99
CA GLU A 174 -52.33 -32.66 7.50
C GLU A 174 -51.27 -31.56 7.79
N VAL A 175 -50.11 -31.94 8.34
CA VAL A 175 -49.01 -31.04 8.62
C VAL A 175 -48.07 -30.99 7.42
N LEU A 176 -47.78 -29.79 6.92
CA LEU A 176 -46.77 -29.57 5.87
C LEU A 176 -45.41 -29.37 6.50
N SER A 177 -44.50 -30.29 6.25
CA SER A 177 -43.08 -30.17 6.61
C SER A 177 -42.24 -29.97 5.36
N PHE A 178 -41.36 -28.97 5.37
CA PHE A 178 -40.42 -28.71 4.29
C PHE A 178 -39.11 -28.15 4.86
N THR A 179 -38.02 -28.27 4.09
CA THR A 179 -36.74 -27.75 4.47
C THR A 179 -36.39 -26.57 3.59
N VAL A 180 -35.94 -25.48 4.21
CA VAL A 180 -35.43 -24.30 3.52
C VAL A 180 -33.90 -24.20 3.77
N ARG A 181 -33.14 -24.08 2.72
CA ARG A 181 -31.72 -23.74 2.81
C ARG A 181 -31.52 -22.31 2.35
N ALA A 182 -30.89 -21.53 3.19
CA ALA A 182 -30.48 -20.21 2.87
C ALA A 182 -28.95 -20.21 2.60
N ARG A 183 -28.51 -19.45 1.63
CA ARG A 183 -27.09 -19.25 1.33
C ARG A 183 -26.85 -17.79 1.04
N ASP A 184 -25.81 -17.24 1.66
CA ASP A 184 -25.35 -15.89 1.53
C ASP A 184 -23.83 -15.86 1.52
N ASP A 185 -23.20 -14.84 0.95
CA ASP A 185 -21.74 -14.70 0.89
C ASP A 185 -21.13 -14.32 2.25
N PHE A 186 -21.91 -13.68 3.13
CA PHE A 186 -21.50 -13.33 4.50
C PHE A 186 -22.18 -14.20 5.58
N GLY A 187 -23.01 -15.15 5.22
CA GLY A 187 -23.73 -16.05 6.12
C GLY A 187 -25.17 -15.58 6.41
N VAL A 188 -26.02 -16.51 6.75
CA VAL A 188 -27.45 -16.32 7.11
C VAL A 188 -27.60 -16.48 8.59
#